data_1c754d0205ff64bcce25878875f1bb76
#
_entry.id   1c754d0205ff64bcce25878875f1bb76
#
_cell.length_a   1.000
_cell.length_b   1.000
_cell.length_c   1.000
_cell.angle_alpha   90.00
_cell.angle_beta   90.00
_cell.angle_gamma   90.00
#
_symmetry.space_group_name_H-M   'P 1'
#
loop_
_entity.id
_entity.type
_entity.pdbx_description
1 polymer ?
#
loop_
_entity_poly.entity_id
_entity_poly.type
_entity_poly.pdbx_seq_one_letter_code
_entity_poly.pdbx_strand_id
1 'polypeptide(L)'
;DGRNIPIMTMGPICITSELKRQGYGKALLDYLLDKAAKLGCGAVCFEGNIDFYGKSGFRPASEFNIRYHGLEEGEDASFFLCKELIPRYLNGITGEYATPVGYFVDEKKAEEFDKMFPYKEKKKLPGQLF
;
A
#
# COMPACT_ATOMS: atom_id res chain seq x y z
N ASP A 1 -14.85 -11.35 13.18
CA ASP A 1 -15.04 -11.98 14.49
C ASP A 1 -14.61 -11.09 15.68
N GLY A 2 -14.37 -9.80 15.44
CA GLY A 2 -14.00 -8.82 16.47
C GLY A 2 -12.54 -8.85 16.92
N ARG A 3 -11.71 -9.70 16.34
CA ARG A 3 -10.27 -9.73 16.63
C ARG A 3 -9.54 -8.66 15.84
N ASN A 4 -8.53 -8.04 16.46
CA ASN A 4 -7.59 -7.16 15.77
C ASN A 4 -6.38 -7.98 15.34
N ILE A 5 -6.15 -8.07 14.04
CA ILE A 5 -5.03 -8.80 13.47
C ILE A 5 -3.94 -7.80 13.09
N PRO A 6 -2.73 -7.88 13.70
CA PRO A 6 -1.65 -6.98 13.38
C PRO A 6 -1.16 -7.16 11.94
N ILE A 7 -1.09 -6.06 11.21
CA ILE A 7 -0.51 -5.99 9.87
C ILE A 7 0.32 -4.73 9.75
N MET A 8 1.10 -4.64 8.68
CA MET A 8 1.73 -3.39 8.28
C MET A 8 1.08 -2.86 7.00
N THR A 9 1.09 -1.56 6.85
CA THR A 9 0.82 -0.88 5.59
C THR A 9 2.07 -0.14 5.15
N MET A 10 2.12 0.30 3.90
CA MET A 10 3.26 1.06 3.39
C MET A 10 2.81 2.13 2.41
N GLY A 11 3.71 3.05 2.15
CA GLY A 11 3.59 4.12 1.16
C GLY A 11 4.07 5.46 1.73
N PRO A 12 4.36 6.42 0.87
CA PRO A 12 4.67 6.25 -0.55
C PRO A 12 6.03 5.58 -0.76
N ILE A 13 6.22 4.99 -1.94
CA ILE A 13 7.50 4.45 -2.40
C ILE A 13 7.79 5.04 -3.78
N CYS A 14 8.98 5.55 -3.98
CA CYS A 14 9.36 6.16 -5.25
C CYS A 14 10.86 6.03 -5.52
N ILE A 15 11.22 6.17 -6.79
CA ILE A 15 12.60 6.19 -7.26
C ILE A 15 12.83 7.51 -8.00
N THR A 16 13.99 8.11 -7.79
CA THR A 16 14.35 9.34 -8.52
C THR A 16 14.22 9.14 -10.04
N SER A 17 13.80 10.20 -10.73
CA SER A 17 13.43 10.11 -12.16
C SER A 17 14.53 9.54 -13.03
N GLU A 18 15.79 9.85 -12.74
CA GLU A 18 16.96 9.41 -13.52
C GLU A 18 17.21 7.91 -13.40
N LEU A 19 16.70 7.27 -12.36
CA LEU A 19 16.92 5.85 -12.07
C LEU A 19 15.66 4.99 -12.26
N LYS A 20 14.59 5.55 -12.79
CA LYS A 20 13.35 4.80 -13.04
C LYS A 20 13.53 3.75 -14.12
N ARG A 21 12.74 2.67 -14.01
CA ARG A 21 12.69 1.56 -14.98
C ARG A 21 13.99 0.79 -15.14
N GLN A 22 14.80 0.73 -14.07
CA GLN A 22 16.07 -0.02 -14.02
C GLN A 22 16.05 -1.13 -12.96
N GLY A 23 14.87 -1.45 -12.41
CA GLY A 23 14.71 -2.49 -11.39
C GLY A 23 14.93 -2.02 -9.95
N TYR A 24 15.27 -0.76 -9.70
CA TYR A 24 15.52 -0.26 -8.35
C TYR A 24 14.26 -0.24 -7.48
N GLY A 25 13.09 0.04 -8.07
CA GLY A 25 11.81 0.04 -7.33
C GLY A 25 11.50 -1.34 -6.76
N LYS A 26 11.66 -2.40 -7.56
CA LYS A 26 11.47 -3.78 -7.10
C LYS A 26 12.51 -4.17 -6.05
N ALA A 27 13.78 -3.80 -6.24
CA ALA A 27 14.83 -4.08 -5.29
C ALA A 27 14.59 -3.41 -3.94
N LEU A 28 14.15 -2.15 -3.93
CA LEU A 28 13.77 -1.43 -2.71
C LEU A 28 12.59 -2.10 -2.02
N LEU A 29 11.55 -2.43 -2.77
CA LEU A 29 10.35 -3.09 -2.24
C LEU A 29 10.70 -4.43 -1.61
N ASP A 30 11.43 -5.29 -2.31
CA ASP A 30 11.82 -6.62 -1.82
C ASP A 30 12.68 -6.51 -0.55
N TYR A 31 13.56 -5.52 -0.49
CA TYR A 31 14.36 -5.23 0.71
C TYR A 31 13.47 -4.84 1.91
N LEU A 32 12.49 -3.95 1.68
CA LEU A 32 11.57 -3.52 2.73
C LEU A 32 10.69 -4.67 3.23
N LEU A 33 10.22 -5.54 2.34
CA LEU A 33 9.44 -6.72 2.72
C LEU A 33 10.26 -7.71 3.55
N ASP A 34 11.52 -7.92 3.20
CA ASP A 34 12.43 -8.74 4.01
C ASP A 34 12.64 -8.14 5.41
N LYS A 35 12.83 -6.83 5.50
CA LYS A 35 12.92 -6.13 6.79
C LYS A 35 11.65 -6.26 7.62
N ALA A 36 10.49 -6.09 7.01
CA ALA A 36 9.20 -6.26 7.68
C ALA A 36 9.03 -7.68 8.24
N ALA A 37 9.39 -8.69 7.45
CA ALA A 37 9.35 -10.08 7.87
C ALA A 37 10.27 -10.32 9.09
N LYS A 38 11.49 -9.79 9.07
CA LYS A 38 12.44 -9.88 10.20
C LYS A 38 11.95 -9.18 11.46
N LEU A 39 11.11 -8.17 11.32
CA LEU A 39 10.45 -7.50 12.45
C LEU A 39 9.22 -8.27 12.98
N GLY A 40 8.89 -9.40 12.37
CA GLY A 40 7.76 -10.22 12.79
C GLY A 40 6.43 -9.85 12.14
N CYS A 41 6.43 -9.03 11.09
CA CYS A 41 5.21 -8.68 10.36
C CYS A 41 4.64 -9.92 9.66
N GLY A 42 3.36 -10.22 9.91
CA GLY A 42 2.69 -11.36 9.31
C GLY A 42 2.14 -11.10 7.91
N ALA A 43 1.68 -9.89 7.65
CA ALA A 43 1.15 -9.48 6.34
C ALA A 43 1.28 -7.97 6.14
N VAL A 44 1.36 -7.57 4.87
CA VAL A 44 1.36 -6.17 4.44
C VAL A 44 0.15 -5.95 3.54
N CYS A 45 -0.65 -4.92 3.86
CA CYS A 45 -1.81 -4.51 3.07
C CYS A 45 -1.71 -3.03 2.74
N PHE A 46 -1.98 -2.66 1.51
CA PHE A 46 -1.94 -1.26 1.07
C PHE A 46 -2.61 -1.07 -0.29
N GLU A 47 -2.72 0.17 -0.72
CA GLU A 47 -3.25 0.55 -2.03
C GLU A 47 -2.12 0.66 -3.06
N GLY A 48 -2.25 -0.01 -4.19
CA GLY A 48 -1.21 0.01 -5.23
C GLY A 48 -1.67 -0.59 -6.55
N ASN A 49 -0.79 -0.53 -7.53
CA ASN A 49 -1.00 -1.12 -8.85
C ASN A 49 -0.42 -2.54 -8.88
N ILE A 50 -1.28 -3.52 -9.14
CA ILE A 50 -0.90 -4.94 -9.17
C ILE A 50 0.16 -5.25 -10.24
N ASP A 51 0.19 -4.49 -11.34
CA ASP A 51 1.16 -4.72 -12.41
C ASP A 51 2.61 -4.54 -11.94
N PHE A 52 2.82 -3.65 -10.97
CA PHE A 52 4.13 -3.47 -10.34
C PHE A 52 4.31 -4.39 -9.12
N TYR A 53 3.38 -4.31 -8.18
CA TYR A 53 3.53 -4.99 -6.89
C TYR A 53 3.33 -6.50 -6.98
N GLY A 54 2.58 -6.98 -7.97
CA GLY A 54 2.39 -8.42 -8.20
C GLY A 54 3.69 -9.16 -8.47
N LYS A 55 4.70 -8.50 -9.04
CA LYS A 55 6.04 -9.05 -9.27
C LYS A 55 6.82 -9.35 -7.99
N SER A 56 6.42 -8.73 -6.88
CA SER A 56 6.97 -8.97 -5.54
C SER A 56 6.05 -9.85 -4.67
N GLY A 57 5.05 -10.48 -5.28
CA GLY A 57 4.19 -11.46 -4.63
C GLY A 57 2.91 -10.89 -4.01
N PHE A 58 2.59 -9.62 -4.25
CA PHE A 58 1.30 -9.06 -3.83
C PHE A 58 0.16 -9.59 -4.71
N ARG A 59 -0.99 -9.77 -4.09
CA ARG A 59 -2.22 -10.22 -4.73
C ARG A 59 -3.39 -9.34 -4.24
N PRO A 60 -4.52 -9.31 -4.97
CA PRO A 60 -5.71 -8.63 -4.46
C PRO A 60 -6.07 -9.13 -3.06
N ALA A 61 -6.32 -8.21 -2.14
CA ALA A 61 -6.62 -8.56 -0.74
C ALA A 61 -7.91 -9.38 -0.60
N SER A 62 -8.81 -9.30 -1.59
CA SER A 62 -10.01 -10.12 -1.66
C SER A 62 -9.72 -11.63 -1.70
N GLU A 63 -8.58 -12.03 -2.25
CA GLU A 63 -8.15 -13.43 -2.24
C GLU A 63 -7.81 -13.96 -0.84
N PHE A 64 -7.59 -13.05 0.11
CA PHE A 64 -7.37 -13.36 1.53
C PHE A 64 -8.59 -13.08 2.41
N ASN A 65 -9.77 -12.83 1.79
CA ASN A 65 -11.00 -12.46 2.49
C ASN A 65 -10.90 -11.18 3.31
N ILE A 66 -10.08 -10.24 2.87
CA ILE A 66 -9.91 -8.92 3.48
C ILE A 66 -10.60 -7.88 2.60
N ARG A 67 -11.51 -7.11 3.21
CA ARG A 67 -12.26 -6.04 2.53
C ARG A 67 -11.64 -4.68 2.85
N TYR A 68 -11.79 -3.77 1.92
CA TYR A 68 -11.42 -2.37 2.13
C TYR A 68 -12.60 -1.60 2.71
N HIS A 69 -12.37 -0.89 3.82
CA HIS A 69 -13.42 -0.11 4.50
C HIS A 69 -14.04 0.93 3.56
N GLY A 70 -15.36 1.00 3.56
CA GLY A 70 -16.11 1.99 2.79
C GLY A 70 -16.43 1.58 1.35
N LEU A 71 -15.94 0.44 0.87
CA LEU A 71 -16.37 -0.08 -0.43
C LEU A 71 -17.66 -0.88 -0.28
N GLU A 72 -18.59 -0.64 -1.21
CA GLU A 72 -19.82 -1.41 -1.32
C GLU A 72 -19.56 -2.77 -1.99
N GLU A 73 -20.47 -3.70 -1.78
CA GLU A 73 -20.40 -5.00 -2.44
C GLU A 73 -20.49 -4.84 -3.96
N GLY A 74 -19.53 -5.42 -4.66
CA GLY A 74 -19.45 -5.35 -6.13
C GLY A 74 -18.61 -4.18 -6.66
N GLU A 75 -18.13 -3.27 -5.81
CA GLU A 75 -17.17 -2.25 -6.24
C GLU A 75 -15.80 -2.86 -6.51
N ASP A 76 -15.07 -2.25 -7.46
CA ASP A 76 -13.73 -2.70 -7.82
C ASP A 76 -12.72 -2.39 -6.71
N ALA A 77 -12.21 -3.43 -6.07
CA ALA A 77 -11.18 -3.37 -5.05
C ALA A 77 -9.81 -3.84 -5.53
N SER A 78 -9.57 -3.88 -6.83
CA SER A 78 -8.31 -4.37 -7.41
C SER A 78 -7.08 -3.54 -7.02
N PHE A 79 -7.29 -2.31 -6.56
CA PHE A 79 -6.24 -1.44 -6.03
C PHE A 79 -5.76 -1.84 -4.63
N PHE A 80 -6.55 -2.63 -3.90
CA PHE A 80 -6.23 -3.04 -2.53
C PHE A 80 -5.50 -4.37 -2.55
N LEU A 81 -4.23 -4.33 -2.16
CA LEU A 81 -3.30 -5.43 -2.28
C LEU A 81 -2.85 -5.95 -0.93
N CYS A 82 -2.52 -7.25 -0.90
CA CYS A 82 -2.02 -7.92 0.29
C CYS A 82 -0.92 -8.91 -0.06
N LYS A 83 0.04 -9.06 0.84
CA LYS A 83 1.03 -10.12 0.82
C LYS A 83 1.22 -10.68 2.22
N GLU A 84 1.12 -12.00 2.36
CA GLU A 84 1.53 -12.68 3.58
C GLU A 84 3.06 -12.79 3.62
N LEU A 85 3.66 -12.39 4.73
CA LEU A 85 5.09 -12.55 4.99
C LEU A 85 5.36 -13.80 5.86
N ILE A 86 4.41 -14.15 6.70
CA ILE A 86 4.37 -15.43 7.41
C ILE A 86 3.37 -16.33 6.69
N PRO A 87 3.77 -17.51 6.19
CA PRO A 87 2.87 -18.39 5.48
C PRO A 87 1.60 -18.69 6.28
N ARG A 88 0.44 -18.59 5.64
CA ARG A 88 -0.88 -18.85 6.21
C ARG A 88 -1.28 -17.93 7.38
N TYR A 89 -0.63 -16.78 7.50
CA TYR A 89 -0.94 -15.81 8.55
C TYR A 89 -2.42 -15.39 8.57
N LEU A 90 -3.02 -15.24 7.40
CA LEU A 90 -4.41 -14.82 7.22
C LEU A 90 -5.40 -15.99 7.04
N ASN A 91 -4.96 -17.23 7.20
CA ASN A 91 -5.84 -18.38 7.07
C ASN A 91 -6.96 -18.36 8.12
N GLY A 92 -8.19 -18.57 7.67
CA GLY A 92 -9.36 -18.57 8.55
C GLY A 92 -9.76 -17.19 9.08
N ILE A 93 -9.12 -16.13 8.57
CA ILE A 93 -9.42 -14.76 8.96
C ILE A 93 -10.25 -14.11 7.85
N THR A 94 -11.34 -13.49 8.26
CA THR A 94 -12.16 -12.61 7.42
C THR A 94 -12.23 -11.27 8.13
N GLY A 95 -11.89 -10.19 7.45
CA GLY A 95 -11.81 -8.90 8.09
C GLY A 95 -11.94 -7.72 7.15
N GLU A 96 -11.88 -6.55 7.75
CA GLU A 96 -11.92 -5.28 7.06
C GLU A 96 -10.67 -4.48 7.42
N TYR A 97 -10.07 -3.88 6.40
CA TYR A 97 -8.94 -2.97 6.52
C TYR A 97 -9.42 -1.54 6.31
N ALA A 98 -8.96 -0.64 7.16
CA ALA A 98 -9.13 0.79 6.98
C ALA A 98 -7.77 1.47 6.92
N THR A 99 -7.64 2.50 6.08
CA THR A 99 -6.43 3.32 6.02
C THR A 99 -6.15 3.92 7.39
N PRO A 100 -4.93 3.76 7.93
CA PRO A 100 -4.59 4.33 9.23
C PRO A 100 -4.79 5.85 9.29
N VAL A 101 -5.27 6.34 10.41
CA VAL A 101 -5.61 7.76 10.61
C VAL A 101 -4.44 8.70 10.27
N GLY A 102 -3.20 8.28 10.51
CA GLY A 102 -2.01 9.07 10.19
C GLY A 102 -1.80 9.37 8.70
N TYR A 103 -2.52 8.69 7.81
CA TYR A 103 -2.48 8.99 6.37
C TYR A 103 -3.45 10.11 5.95
N PHE A 104 -4.37 10.50 6.81
CA PHE A 104 -5.28 11.61 6.53
C PHE A 104 -4.62 12.92 6.95
N VAL A 105 -4.59 13.87 6.04
CA VAL A 105 -3.94 15.17 6.24
C VAL A 105 -4.95 16.31 6.17
N ASP A 106 -4.65 17.38 6.91
CA ASP A 106 -5.33 18.66 6.75
C ASP A 106 -4.77 19.35 5.49
N GLU A 107 -5.57 19.40 4.43
CA GLU A 107 -5.14 19.92 3.12
C GLU A 107 -4.64 21.36 3.18
N LYS A 108 -5.29 22.23 3.99
CA LYS A 108 -4.87 23.62 4.15
C LYS A 108 -3.49 23.74 4.78
N LYS A 109 -3.25 22.98 5.84
CA LYS A 109 -1.95 22.95 6.50
C LYS A 109 -0.88 22.37 5.59
N ALA A 110 -1.20 21.34 4.83
CA ALA A 110 -0.29 20.76 3.84
C ALA A 110 0.08 21.77 2.75
N GLU A 111 -0.89 22.52 2.21
CA GLU A 111 -0.64 23.57 1.23
C GLU A 111 0.20 24.72 1.79
N GLU A 112 -0.06 25.14 3.03
CA GLU A 112 0.77 26.16 3.69
C GLU A 112 2.21 25.69 3.88
N PHE A 113 2.39 24.45 4.30
CA PHE A 113 3.71 23.85 4.44
C PHE A 113 4.43 23.76 3.09
N ASP A 114 3.71 23.38 2.03
CA ASP A 114 4.26 23.23 0.68
C ASP A 114 4.80 24.55 0.10
N LYS A 115 4.27 25.70 0.54
CA LYS A 115 4.77 27.03 0.13
C LYS A 115 6.23 27.30 0.51
N MET A 116 6.77 26.54 1.45
CA MET A 116 8.20 26.64 1.85
C MET A 116 9.15 25.99 0.83
N PHE A 117 8.61 25.28 -0.15
CA PHE A 117 9.37 24.56 -1.16
C PHE A 117 9.19 25.20 -2.55
N PRO A 118 10.11 24.99 -3.49
CA PRO A 118 9.94 25.48 -4.86
C PRO A 118 8.63 24.98 -5.47
N TYR A 119 7.94 25.87 -6.16
CA TYR A 119 6.67 25.53 -6.81
C TYR A 119 6.84 24.39 -7.82
N LYS A 120 5.93 23.41 -7.76
CA LYS A 120 5.82 22.33 -8.73
C LYS A 120 4.36 22.20 -9.14
N GLU A 121 4.12 22.13 -10.45
CA GLU A 121 2.78 21.94 -10.97
C GLU A 121 2.25 20.56 -10.59
N LYS A 122 1.03 20.52 -10.05
CA LYS A 122 0.34 19.26 -9.76
C LYS A 122 -0.14 18.64 -11.08
N LYS A 123 0.27 17.42 -11.35
CA LYS A 123 -0.11 16.68 -12.56
C LYS A 123 -0.72 15.34 -12.18
N LYS A 124 -1.71 14.92 -12.96
CA LYS A 124 -2.21 13.56 -12.91
C LYS A 124 -1.61 12.80 -14.08
N LEU A 125 -0.78 11.81 -13.79
CA LEU A 125 -0.10 11.01 -14.81
C LEU A 125 -0.79 9.65 -14.99
N PRO A 126 -0.65 9.02 -16.16
CA PRO A 126 -1.15 7.65 -16.37
C PRO A 126 -0.61 6.69 -15.32
N GLY A 127 -1.48 5.83 -14.78
CA GLY A 127 -1.12 4.86 -13.75
C GLY A 127 -1.23 5.35 -12.30
N GLN A 128 -1.56 6.63 -12.08
CA GLN A 128 -1.89 7.10 -10.74
C GLN A 128 -3.28 6.62 -10.32
N LEU A 129 -3.40 6.20 -9.05
CA LEU A 129 -4.66 5.71 -8.49
C LEU A 129 -5.63 6.85 -8.16
N PHE A 130 -5.11 8.03 -7.88
CA PHE A 130 -5.88 9.19 -7.46
C PHE A 130 -5.53 10.43 -8.29
#